data_b4ab8917efe21c104f7f89def384078b
#
_entry.id   b4ab8917efe21c104f7f89def384078b
#
_cell.length_a   1.000
_cell.length_b   1.000
_cell.length_c   1.000
_cell.angle_alpha   90.00
_cell.angle_beta   90.00
_cell.angle_gamma   90.00
#
_symmetry.space_group_name_H-M   'P 1'
#
loop_
_entity.id
_entity.type
_entity.pdbx_description
1 polymer ?
#
loop_
_entity_poly.entity_id
_entity_poly.type
_entity_poly.pdbx_seq_one_letter_code
_entity_poly.pdbx_strand_id
1 'polypeptide(L)'
;MRCIAAICLGSLLVGGLSGCAHGPLLIDKNSSAARSAASLRGAARKDALRLARVPTAIWFASGSPAEVKERARRLVDRAARKGQVPVLVAYNIPYRDCALYSAGGAADAGAYLAWIRGLADGIGNRRAILILEPDGLGVIPWHRTLAGELESCQPRDQDETAAVRRYEMLREAVDVLAALPKVRLYLDGTGSSWLAPGEIATRLIKANVAKTAGFFLNVSNFESDNRVIPYARWVSNCVALVTRGGIDPRHCPSQYGPAHFDDSSTWRATDRAYDRLFAEAGMRRNPRRQPHAVIDTSRNGRGSWQAPAGKYRDAEVWCNPPGRGLGRLPTLRTNDAIIDAFLWIKIPGESDGECLRGTAGPNDPERAIKAPAAGQWFPAQARELIDHANPTLPR
;
A
#
# COMPACT_ATOMS: atom_id res chain seq x y z
N MET A 1 9.57 -14.02 67.54
CA MET A 1 9.44 -13.28 66.30
C MET A 1 10.23 -14.01 65.25
N ARG A 2 9.57 -14.75 64.38
CA ARG A 2 10.22 -15.56 63.30
C ARG A 2 9.68 -15.08 61.97
N CYS A 3 10.53 -14.56 61.12
CA CYS A 3 10.22 -14.27 59.73
C CYS A 3 10.28 -15.54 58.91
N ILE A 4 9.20 -15.87 58.24
CA ILE A 4 9.10 -16.99 57.28
C ILE A 4 9.45 -16.44 55.90
N ALA A 5 10.54 -16.98 55.31
CA ALA A 5 10.90 -16.68 53.94
C ALA A 5 10.05 -17.55 52.97
N ALA A 6 9.34 -16.88 52.09
CA ALA A 6 8.64 -17.55 50.98
C ALA A 6 9.58 -17.69 49.78
N ILE A 7 9.81 -18.91 49.37
CA ILE A 7 10.56 -19.28 48.17
C ILE A 7 9.63 -19.17 46.98
N CYS A 8 9.86 -18.20 46.11
CA CYS A 8 9.22 -18.13 44.79
C CYS A 8 9.96 -19.01 43.79
N LEU A 9 9.32 -20.12 43.41
CA LEU A 9 9.77 -20.93 42.26
C LEU A 9 9.56 -20.11 40.97
N GLY A 10 10.64 -19.77 40.30
CA GLY A 10 10.62 -19.09 39.02
C GLY A 10 10.23 -20.07 37.90
N SER A 11 9.06 -19.88 37.32
CA SER A 11 8.69 -20.48 36.04
C SER A 11 9.35 -19.73 34.90
N LEU A 12 10.33 -20.35 34.26
CA LEU A 12 10.89 -19.87 33.00
C LEU A 12 9.84 -19.98 31.86
N LEU A 13 9.13 -18.92 31.63
CA LEU A 13 8.36 -18.71 30.40
C LEU A 13 9.32 -18.35 29.27
N VAL A 14 9.57 -19.30 28.39
CA VAL A 14 10.18 -19.04 27.08
C VAL A 14 9.18 -18.24 26.26
N GLY A 15 9.26 -16.91 26.41
CA GLY A 15 8.51 -15.96 25.60
C GLY A 15 9.07 -15.92 24.19
N GLY A 16 8.33 -16.45 23.23
CA GLY A 16 8.64 -16.32 21.82
C GLY A 16 8.81 -14.85 21.43
N LEU A 17 9.93 -14.55 20.79
CA LEU A 17 10.25 -13.23 20.22
C LEU A 17 9.32 -12.94 19.02
N SER A 18 8.09 -12.56 19.29
CA SER A 18 7.29 -11.76 18.37
C SER A 18 7.69 -10.32 18.59
N GLY A 19 8.71 -9.85 17.85
CA GLY A 19 9.16 -8.47 17.84
C GLY A 19 8.11 -7.56 17.23
N CYS A 20 7.04 -7.30 17.95
CA CYS A 20 5.98 -6.40 17.52
C CYS A 20 6.49 -4.95 17.47
N ALA A 21 6.26 -4.28 16.34
CA ALA A 21 6.41 -2.83 16.20
C ALA A 21 5.35 -2.09 17.05
N HIS A 22 5.43 -2.20 18.38
CA HIS A 22 4.43 -1.65 19.30
C HIS A 22 4.79 -0.24 19.76
N GLY A 23 4.95 0.69 18.82
CA GLY A 23 4.99 2.11 19.11
C GLY A 23 3.89 2.84 18.34
N PRO A 24 3.43 4.03 18.78
CA PRO A 24 2.50 4.82 18.00
C PRO A 24 3.12 5.21 16.66
N LEU A 25 2.30 5.34 15.63
CA LEU A 25 2.77 5.79 14.31
C LEU A 25 3.27 7.24 14.38
N LEU A 26 4.28 7.56 13.58
CA LEU A 26 4.84 8.90 13.50
C LEU A 26 3.86 9.87 12.85
N ILE A 27 3.58 10.98 13.52
CA ILE A 27 2.94 12.15 12.88
C ILE A 27 4.07 13.06 12.37
N ASP A 28 4.16 13.23 11.05
CA ASP A 28 5.16 14.11 10.45
C ASP A 28 4.69 15.57 10.48
N LYS A 29 5.38 16.38 11.28
CA LYS A 29 5.12 17.83 11.38
C LYS A 29 5.43 18.60 10.09
N ASN A 30 6.11 17.95 9.14
CA ASN A 30 6.43 18.49 7.81
C ASN A 30 5.60 17.82 6.70
N SER A 31 4.46 17.18 7.04
CA SER A 31 3.53 16.65 6.05
C SER A 31 3.03 17.75 5.10
N SER A 32 2.57 17.38 3.91
CA SER A 32 1.95 18.34 2.96
C SER A 32 0.79 19.10 3.58
N ALA A 33 -0.03 18.42 4.38
CA ALA A 33 -1.10 19.06 5.15
C ALA A 33 -0.56 20.15 6.10
N ALA A 34 0.50 19.84 6.86
CA ALA A 34 1.10 20.81 7.79
C ALA A 34 1.73 22.00 7.06
N ARG A 35 2.46 21.75 5.95
CA ARG A 35 3.04 22.82 5.13
C ARG A 35 1.97 23.70 4.48
N SER A 36 0.93 23.08 3.92
CA SER A 36 -0.17 23.83 3.28
C SER A 36 -0.96 24.68 4.27
N ALA A 37 -1.14 24.20 5.50
CA ALA A 37 -1.79 24.97 6.55
C ALA A 37 -1.09 26.32 6.86
N ALA A 38 0.22 26.43 6.59
CA ALA A 38 0.97 27.67 6.83
C ALA A 38 0.55 28.80 5.86
N SER A 39 0.18 28.47 4.63
CA SER A 39 -0.23 29.44 3.59
C SER A 39 -1.75 29.59 3.44
N LEU A 40 -2.54 28.63 3.93
CA LEU A 40 -4.00 28.63 3.84
C LEU A 40 -4.65 29.49 4.94
N ARG A 41 -5.91 29.89 4.70
CA ARG A 41 -6.73 30.67 5.66
C ARG A 41 -8.11 30.01 5.83
N GLY A 42 -8.85 30.48 6.83
CA GLY A 42 -10.23 30.09 7.07
C GLY A 42 -10.44 28.57 7.21
N ALA A 43 -11.47 28.08 6.54
CA ALA A 43 -11.87 26.67 6.60
C ALA A 43 -10.80 25.74 6.00
N ALA A 44 -10.19 26.08 4.88
CA ALA A 44 -9.14 25.27 4.23
C ALA A 44 -7.92 25.06 5.14
N ARG A 45 -7.54 26.09 5.93
CA ARG A 45 -6.49 25.94 6.95
C ARG A 45 -6.90 24.99 8.07
N LYS A 46 -8.15 25.10 8.55
CA LYS A 46 -8.66 24.21 9.61
C LYS A 46 -8.62 22.74 9.16
N ASP A 47 -9.02 22.48 7.92
CA ASP A 47 -8.99 21.12 7.35
C ASP A 47 -7.58 20.57 7.23
N ALA A 48 -6.66 21.37 6.68
CA ALA A 48 -5.26 20.96 6.59
C ALA A 48 -4.66 20.69 7.98
N LEU A 49 -4.97 21.50 9.01
CA LEU A 49 -4.53 21.25 10.39
C LEU A 49 -5.15 19.99 11.01
N ARG A 50 -6.41 19.66 10.68
CA ARG A 50 -7.02 18.40 11.13
C ARG A 50 -6.29 17.19 10.55
N LEU A 51 -6.04 17.20 9.24
CA LEU A 51 -5.30 16.13 8.57
C LEU A 51 -3.85 16.02 9.04
N ALA A 52 -3.18 17.15 9.33
CA ALA A 52 -1.81 17.19 9.83
C ALA A 52 -1.62 16.54 11.22
N ARG A 53 -2.71 16.27 11.95
CA ARG A 53 -2.69 15.59 13.26
C ARG A 53 -2.78 14.07 13.16
N VAL A 54 -3.00 13.53 11.97
CA VAL A 54 -3.14 12.09 11.72
C VAL A 54 -1.82 11.56 11.13
N PRO A 55 -1.34 10.38 11.56
CA PRO A 55 -0.18 9.76 10.92
C PRO A 55 -0.44 9.46 9.46
N THR A 56 0.47 9.89 8.57
CA THR A 56 0.46 9.53 7.15
C THR A 56 1.81 8.99 6.74
N ALA A 57 1.86 8.25 5.64
CA ALA A 57 3.12 7.80 5.09
C ALA A 57 3.95 8.97 4.55
N ILE A 58 5.26 8.77 4.46
CA ILE A 58 6.23 9.75 3.98
C ILE A 58 6.88 9.18 2.73
N TRP A 59 6.59 9.81 1.60
CA TRP A 59 7.00 9.36 0.29
C TRP A 59 8.41 9.81 -0.08
N PHE A 60 9.21 8.85 -0.55
CA PHE A 60 10.51 9.03 -1.18
C PHE A 60 10.33 8.69 -2.66
N ALA A 61 10.35 9.67 -3.54
CA ALA A 61 10.02 9.53 -4.96
C ALA A 61 11.09 10.11 -5.90
N SER A 62 12.18 10.63 -5.33
CA SER A 62 13.27 11.28 -6.07
C SER A 62 14.47 11.56 -5.16
N GLY A 63 15.49 12.19 -5.72
CA GLY A 63 16.71 12.57 -5.04
C GLY A 63 17.88 11.60 -5.32
N SER A 64 19.09 12.05 -5.08
CA SER A 64 20.28 11.21 -5.14
C SER A 64 20.31 10.19 -3.99
N PRO A 65 21.07 9.10 -4.09
CA PRO A 65 21.25 8.14 -3.00
C PRO A 65 21.69 8.80 -1.67
N ALA A 66 22.56 9.81 -1.73
CA ALA A 66 23.05 10.54 -0.56
C ALA A 66 21.94 11.39 0.11
N GLU A 67 21.13 12.09 -0.68
CA GLU A 67 20.01 12.88 -0.18
C GLU A 67 18.95 12.01 0.48
N VAL A 68 18.62 10.87 -0.16
CA VAL A 68 17.65 9.91 0.39
C VAL A 68 18.15 9.31 1.69
N LYS A 69 19.42 8.90 1.75
CA LYS A 69 20.07 8.41 2.97
C LYS A 69 19.95 9.41 4.11
N GLU A 70 20.33 10.64 3.88
CA GLU A 70 20.32 11.67 4.92
C GLU A 70 18.89 12.03 5.37
N ARG A 71 17.94 12.12 4.41
CA ARG A 71 16.54 12.38 4.72
C ARG A 71 15.92 11.24 5.53
N ALA A 72 16.16 9.99 5.14
CA ALA A 72 15.69 8.80 5.85
C ALA A 72 16.27 8.75 7.26
N ARG A 73 17.59 8.93 7.40
CA ARG A 73 18.27 8.95 8.71
C ARG A 73 17.66 9.97 9.67
N ARG A 74 17.53 11.24 9.25
CA ARG A 74 16.90 12.29 10.08
C ARG A 74 15.49 11.92 10.53
N LEU A 75 14.72 11.30 9.64
CA LEU A 75 13.34 10.93 9.89
C LEU A 75 13.22 9.80 10.92
N VAL A 76 13.93 8.68 10.69
CA VAL A 76 13.87 7.52 11.58
C VAL A 76 14.51 7.81 12.96
N ASP A 77 15.53 8.65 13.01
CA ASP A 77 16.13 9.11 14.28
C ASP A 77 15.14 9.97 15.06
N ARG A 78 14.43 10.88 14.39
CA ARG A 78 13.36 11.69 15.01
C ARG A 78 12.23 10.82 15.55
N ALA A 79 11.81 9.82 14.80
CA ALA A 79 10.79 8.87 15.21
C ALA A 79 11.27 8.03 16.42
N ALA A 80 12.49 7.52 16.37
CA ALA A 80 13.07 6.70 17.43
C ALA A 80 13.17 7.46 18.77
N ARG A 81 13.58 8.75 18.74
CA ARG A 81 13.61 9.60 19.96
C ARG A 81 12.24 9.77 20.61
N LYS A 82 11.15 9.59 19.85
CA LYS A 82 9.76 9.69 20.35
C LYS A 82 9.12 8.32 20.61
N GLY A 83 9.85 7.22 20.44
CA GLY A 83 9.29 5.88 20.51
C GLY A 83 8.27 5.57 19.42
N GLN A 84 8.24 6.36 18.34
CA GLN A 84 7.28 6.25 17.23
C GLN A 84 7.85 5.41 16.08
N VAL A 85 6.94 4.91 15.22
CA VAL A 85 7.29 4.14 14.00
C VAL A 85 6.83 4.93 12.77
N PRO A 86 7.73 5.32 11.87
CA PRO A 86 7.36 5.96 10.62
C PRO A 86 6.87 4.93 9.60
N VAL A 87 5.92 5.35 8.75
CA VAL A 87 5.56 4.65 7.52
C VAL A 87 6.26 5.36 6.38
N LEU A 88 7.12 4.66 5.67
CA LEU A 88 7.91 5.18 4.54
C LEU A 88 7.43 4.53 3.25
N VAL A 89 7.36 5.29 2.17
CA VAL A 89 7.08 4.77 0.83
C VAL A 89 8.31 4.99 -0.04
N ALA A 90 8.85 3.92 -0.60
CA ALA A 90 9.83 3.97 -1.69
C ALA A 90 9.05 3.93 -3.00
N TYR A 91 9.19 4.97 -3.85
CA TYR A 91 8.44 5.12 -5.09
C TYR A 91 9.34 5.74 -6.16
N ASN A 92 10.30 4.96 -6.65
CA ASN A 92 11.32 5.45 -7.59
C ASN A 92 11.77 4.41 -8.63
N ILE A 93 10.98 3.35 -8.84
CA ILE A 93 11.31 2.31 -9.81
C ILE A 93 11.28 2.89 -11.25
N PRO A 94 12.17 2.49 -12.16
CA PRO A 94 12.13 2.90 -13.56
C PRO A 94 10.77 2.63 -14.21
N TYR A 95 10.30 3.53 -15.08
CA TYR A 95 8.96 3.49 -15.70
C TYR A 95 7.82 3.44 -14.67
N ARG A 96 8.01 4.13 -13.55
CA ARG A 96 6.98 4.32 -12.55
C ARG A 96 5.71 4.89 -13.18
N ASP A 97 4.54 4.35 -12.79
CA ASP A 97 3.22 4.78 -13.24
C ASP A 97 3.01 4.71 -14.77
N CYS A 98 3.91 4.02 -15.49
CA CYS A 98 3.81 3.83 -16.94
C CYS A 98 3.45 5.10 -17.73
N ALA A 99 4.08 6.22 -17.43
CA ALA A 99 3.89 7.53 -18.07
C ALA A 99 2.52 8.21 -17.79
N LEU A 100 1.79 7.79 -16.76
CA LEU A 100 0.60 8.49 -16.27
C LEU A 100 0.97 9.75 -15.45
N TYR A 101 0.05 10.27 -14.62
CA TYR A 101 0.22 11.54 -13.90
C TYR A 101 1.36 11.53 -12.87
N SER A 102 1.79 10.36 -12.38
CA SER A 102 2.93 10.20 -11.46
C SER A 102 4.18 9.63 -12.15
N ALA A 103 4.29 9.78 -13.45
CA ALA A 103 5.43 9.32 -14.25
C ALA A 103 6.78 9.75 -13.68
N GLY A 104 7.82 8.94 -13.92
CA GLY A 104 9.18 9.19 -13.45
C GLY A 104 9.88 7.91 -13.02
N GLY A 105 10.66 8.01 -11.96
CA GLY A 105 11.49 6.93 -11.44
C GLY A 105 12.96 7.16 -11.73
N ALA A 106 13.81 6.23 -11.28
CA ALA A 106 15.24 6.21 -11.59
C ALA A 106 15.47 5.95 -13.08
N ALA A 107 16.59 6.43 -13.60
CA ALA A 107 16.91 6.31 -15.01
C ALA A 107 17.06 4.85 -15.48
N ASP A 108 17.60 4.00 -14.61
CA ASP A 108 17.85 2.58 -14.89
C ASP A 108 17.88 1.75 -13.58
N ALA A 109 18.08 0.44 -13.72
CA ALA A 109 18.17 -0.50 -12.61
C ALA A 109 19.32 -0.19 -11.65
N GLY A 110 20.49 0.21 -12.16
CA GLY A 110 21.67 0.54 -11.36
C GLY A 110 21.42 1.77 -10.48
N ALA A 111 20.85 2.84 -11.06
CA ALA A 111 20.48 4.05 -10.36
C ALA A 111 19.39 3.78 -9.30
N TYR A 112 18.40 2.95 -9.64
CA TYR A 112 17.36 2.52 -8.71
C TYR A 112 17.93 1.78 -7.49
N LEU A 113 18.77 0.78 -7.73
CA LEU A 113 19.36 -0.02 -6.64
C LEU A 113 20.36 0.78 -5.79
N ALA A 114 21.09 1.72 -6.38
CA ALA A 114 21.92 2.65 -5.62
C ALA A 114 21.05 3.54 -4.70
N TRP A 115 19.91 3.99 -5.21
CA TRP A 115 18.93 4.78 -4.47
C TRP A 115 18.29 3.96 -3.31
N ILE A 116 17.92 2.69 -3.56
CA ILE A 116 17.40 1.75 -2.54
C ILE A 116 18.44 1.52 -1.44
N ARG A 117 19.74 1.32 -1.81
CA ARG A 117 20.82 1.20 -0.83
C ARG A 117 20.98 2.47 0.00
N GLY A 118 20.87 3.64 -0.62
CA GLY A 118 20.84 4.92 0.11
C GLY A 118 19.71 5.00 1.14
N LEU A 119 18.50 4.58 0.75
CA LEU A 119 17.36 4.51 1.66
C LEU A 119 17.62 3.54 2.83
N ALA A 120 18.12 2.34 2.53
CA ALA A 120 18.43 1.30 3.51
C ALA A 120 19.49 1.77 4.51
N ASP A 121 20.59 2.36 4.01
CA ASP A 121 21.64 2.95 4.84
C ASP A 121 21.11 4.05 5.78
N GLY A 122 20.18 4.88 5.26
CA GLY A 122 19.56 5.93 6.06
C GLY A 122 18.68 5.38 7.17
N ILE A 123 17.94 4.30 6.92
CA ILE A 123 17.10 3.63 7.93
C ILE A 123 17.98 2.91 8.96
N GLY A 124 18.98 2.17 8.51
CA GLY A 124 19.89 1.41 9.36
C GLY A 124 19.14 0.51 10.35
N ASN A 125 19.54 0.51 11.60
CA ASN A 125 18.95 -0.29 12.67
C ASN A 125 17.78 0.41 13.40
N ARG A 126 16.95 1.16 12.69
CA ARG A 126 15.75 1.83 13.24
C ARG A 126 14.48 1.12 12.79
N ARG A 127 13.42 1.28 13.59
CA ARG A 127 12.10 0.73 13.24
C ARG A 127 11.44 1.55 12.15
N ALA A 128 10.90 0.88 11.14
CA ALA A 128 10.04 1.48 10.12
C ALA A 128 9.07 0.45 9.53
N ILE A 129 7.94 0.92 9.04
CA ILE A 129 7.10 0.22 8.08
C ILE A 129 7.47 0.76 6.71
N LEU A 130 7.81 -0.11 5.77
CA LEU A 130 8.27 0.27 4.43
C LEU A 130 7.34 -0.31 3.37
N ILE A 131 6.78 0.56 2.59
CA ILE A 131 5.90 0.32 1.45
C ILE A 131 6.77 0.44 0.20
N LEU A 132 6.94 -0.66 -0.52
CA LEU A 132 7.85 -0.72 -1.66
C LEU A 132 7.10 -0.65 -2.97
N GLU A 133 7.30 0.43 -3.69
CA GLU A 133 6.88 0.70 -5.05
C GLU A 133 5.37 0.46 -5.28
N PRO A 134 4.48 1.34 -4.77
CA PRO A 134 3.09 1.36 -5.21
C PRO A 134 2.99 1.27 -6.74
N ASP A 135 2.05 0.48 -7.25
CA ASP A 135 1.88 0.11 -8.65
C ASP A 135 3.03 -0.71 -9.27
N GLY A 136 4.10 -0.95 -8.52
CA GLY A 136 5.30 -1.63 -9.01
C GLY A 136 5.08 -3.07 -9.46
N LEU A 137 4.10 -3.76 -8.89
CA LEU A 137 3.63 -5.08 -9.32
C LEU A 137 2.27 -5.02 -10.05
N GLY A 138 1.54 -3.91 -9.95
CA GLY A 138 0.30 -3.69 -10.67
C GLY A 138 0.52 -3.29 -12.11
N VAL A 139 1.54 -2.44 -12.36
CA VAL A 139 1.86 -1.90 -13.69
C VAL A 139 3.30 -2.28 -14.06
N ILE A 140 3.45 -3.38 -14.78
CA ILE A 140 4.75 -3.91 -15.20
C ILE A 140 4.94 -3.71 -16.70
N PRO A 141 6.02 -3.02 -17.15
CA PRO A 141 6.27 -2.86 -18.58
C PRO A 141 6.35 -4.20 -19.31
N TRP A 142 5.64 -4.32 -20.43
CA TRP A 142 5.63 -5.48 -21.32
C TRP A 142 5.31 -6.80 -20.61
N HIS A 143 4.48 -6.77 -19.57
CA HIS A 143 4.10 -7.97 -18.83
C HIS A 143 2.98 -8.73 -19.54
N ARG A 144 3.10 -10.06 -19.53
CA ARG A 144 2.00 -10.96 -19.90
C ARG A 144 1.37 -11.57 -18.65
N THR A 145 0.07 -11.46 -18.56
CA THR A 145 -0.74 -12.02 -17.47
C THR A 145 -0.70 -13.55 -17.49
N LEU A 146 -1.26 -14.19 -16.46
CA LEU A 146 -1.45 -15.64 -16.43
C LEU A 146 -2.34 -16.17 -17.60
N ALA A 147 -3.20 -15.33 -18.15
CA ALA A 147 -4.00 -15.62 -19.32
C ALA A 147 -3.22 -15.44 -20.65
N GLY A 148 -1.98 -14.94 -20.59
CA GLY A 148 -1.14 -14.66 -21.75
C GLY A 148 -1.39 -13.30 -22.39
N GLU A 149 -2.29 -12.50 -21.85
CA GLU A 149 -2.61 -11.16 -22.33
C GLU A 149 -1.48 -10.18 -22.04
N LEU A 150 -1.12 -9.35 -23.01
CA LEU A 150 -0.13 -8.29 -22.83
C LEU A 150 -0.78 -7.06 -22.17
N GLU A 151 -0.19 -6.59 -21.07
CA GLU A 151 -0.69 -5.41 -20.38
C GLU A 151 -0.47 -4.10 -21.17
N SER A 152 -1.23 -3.08 -20.83
CA SER A 152 -1.24 -1.79 -21.54
C SER A 152 0.08 -1.00 -21.39
N CYS A 153 0.89 -1.32 -20.37
CA CYS A 153 2.18 -0.64 -20.14
C CYS A 153 3.24 -1.13 -21.13
N GLN A 154 3.38 -0.44 -22.26
CA GLN A 154 4.29 -0.81 -23.35
C GLN A 154 5.16 0.40 -23.76
N PRO A 155 6.16 0.80 -22.96
CA PRO A 155 7.08 1.86 -23.33
C PRO A 155 7.81 1.51 -24.65
N ARG A 156 7.90 2.48 -25.57
CA ARG A 156 8.42 2.25 -26.92
C ARG A 156 9.93 1.95 -26.97
N ASP A 157 10.65 2.35 -25.95
CA ASP A 157 12.09 2.14 -25.76
C ASP A 157 12.41 0.86 -24.98
N GLN A 158 11.41 0.01 -24.73
CA GLN A 158 11.52 -1.26 -24.03
C GLN A 158 10.91 -2.40 -24.85
N ASP A 159 11.19 -3.62 -24.42
CA ASP A 159 10.70 -4.87 -25.00
C ASP A 159 10.20 -5.83 -23.90
N GLU A 160 9.84 -7.05 -24.28
CA GLU A 160 9.31 -8.08 -23.36
C GLU A 160 10.30 -8.46 -22.23
N THR A 161 11.60 -8.14 -22.35
CA THR A 161 12.57 -8.36 -21.27
C THR A 161 12.39 -7.38 -20.11
N ALA A 162 11.65 -6.28 -20.32
CA ALA A 162 11.38 -5.28 -19.28
C ALA A 162 10.64 -5.87 -18.09
N ALA A 163 9.71 -6.81 -18.33
CA ALA A 163 9.02 -7.51 -17.24
C ALA A 163 9.97 -8.35 -16.38
N VAL A 164 10.92 -9.03 -16.99
CA VAL A 164 11.96 -9.80 -16.26
C VAL A 164 12.82 -8.85 -15.43
N ARG A 165 13.32 -7.77 -16.04
CA ARG A 165 14.12 -6.73 -15.35
C ARG A 165 13.35 -6.10 -14.18
N ARG A 166 12.02 -5.87 -14.29
CA ARG A 166 11.20 -5.36 -13.20
C ARG A 166 11.24 -6.29 -11.99
N TYR A 167 11.07 -7.60 -12.20
CA TYR A 167 11.15 -8.57 -11.11
C TYR A 167 12.56 -8.68 -10.51
N GLU A 168 13.60 -8.57 -11.33
CA GLU A 168 14.99 -8.56 -10.85
C GLU A 168 15.25 -7.37 -9.94
N MET A 169 14.92 -6.16 -10.38
CA MET A 169 15.03 -4.94 -9.56
C MET A 169 14.27 -5.06 -8.24
N LEU A 170 13.05 -5.58 -8.27
CA LEU A 170 12.25 -5.75 -7.04
C LEU A 170 12.86 -6.80 -6.11
N ARG A 171 13.36 -7.94 -6.62
CA ARG A 171 14.04 -8.95 -5.80
C ARG A 171 15.29 -8.39 -5.12
N GLU A 172 16.13 -7.67 -5.87
CA GLU A 172 17.32 -7.03 -5.30
C GLU A 172 16.97 -5.96 -4.27
N ALA A 173 15.95 -5.14 -4.53
CA ALA A 173 15.45 -4.17 -3.55
C ALA A 173 14.93 -4.86 -2.28
N VAL A 174 14.20 -5.98 -2.43
CA VAL A 174 13.74 -6.80 -1.30
C VAL A 174 14.93 -7.35 -0.52
N ASP A 175 15.96 -7.87 -1.19
CA ASP A 175 17.14 -8.43 -0.52
C ASP A 175 17.88 -7.38 0.32
N VAL A 176 18.00 -6.17 -0.20
CA VAL A 176 18.61 -5.04 0.53
C VAL A 176 17.76 -4.60 1.72
N LEU A 177 16.45 -4.44 1.53
CA LEU A 177 15.57 -3.84 2.53
C LEU A 177 15.12 -4.85 3.60
N ALA A 178 14.92 -6.12 3.24
CA ALA A 178 14.55 -7.18 4.18
C ALA A 178 15.73 -7.58 5.10
N ALA A 179 16.96 -7.24 4.74
CA ALA A 179 18.13 -7.39 5.62
C ALA A 179 18.11 -6.45 6.84
N LEU A 180 17.27 -5.42 6.84
CA LEU A 180 17.12 -4.47 7.93
C LEU A 180 16.29 -5.09 9.08
N PRO A 181 16.86 -5.38 10.26
CA PRO A 181 16.22 -6.26 11.24
C PRO A 181 14.99 -5.68 11.94
N LYS A 182 14.75 -4.37 11.82
CA LYS A 182 13.64 -3.66 12.46
C LYS A 182 12.68 -3.03 11.46
N VAL A 183 12.81 -3.36 10.19
CA VAL A 183 11.92 -2.91 9.12
C VAL A 183 10.87 -3.98 8.82
N ARG A 184 9.63 -3.55 8.70
CA ARG A 184 8.56 -4.38 8.14
C ARG A 184 8.31 -3.92 6.72
N LEU A 185 8.73 -4.75 5.76
CA LEU A 185 8.66 -4.48 4.33
C LEU A 185 7.39 -5.09 3.74
N TYR A 186 6.66 -4.30 2.93
CA TYR A 186 5.48 -4.76 2.21
C TYR A 186 5.60 -4.41 0.73
N LEU A 187 5.26 -5.37 -0.14
CA LEU A 187 5.24 -5.26 -1.59
C LEU A 187 3.86 -4.81 -2.09
N ASP A 188 3.79 -4.37 -3.33
CA ASP A 188 2.54 -4.00 -3.98
C ASP A 188 1.63 -5.22 -4.15
N GLY A 189 0.47 -5.18 -3.55
CA GLY A 189 -0.62 -6.17 -3.68
C GLY A 189 -1.80 -5.64 -4.49
N THR A 190 -1.68 -4.45 -5.07
CA THR A 190 -2.71 -3.77 -5.88
C THR A 190 -4.03 -3.50 -5.11
N GLY A 191 -5.15 -3.99 -5.56
CA GLY A 191 -6.44 -3.79 -4.91
C GLY A 191 -7.53 -4.73 -5.41
N SER A 192 -8.62 -4.79 -4.67
CA SER A 192 -9.72 -5.73 -4.89
C SER A 192 -10.53 -5.48 -6.17
N SER A 193 -10.36 -4.34 -6.82
CA SER A 193 -10.98 -3.99 -8.10
C SER A 193 -10.03 -4.12 -9.29
N TRP A 194 -8.86 -4.69 -9.08
CA TRP A 194 -7.83 -4.75 -10.11
C TRP A 194 -7.45 -6.19 -10.45
N LEU A 195 -6.36 -6.73 -9.92
CA LEU A 195 -5.87 -8.05 -10.28
C LEU A 195 -6.60 -9.17 -9.50
N ALA A 196 -6.83 -10.30 -10.15
CA ALA A 196 -7.29 -11.51 -9.46
C ALA A 196 -6.21 -12.03 -8.50
N PRO A 197 -6.58 -12.69 -7.37
CA PRO A 197 -5.62 -13.23 -6.41
C PRO A 197 -4.53 -14.12 -6.99
N GLY A 198 -4.83 -14.93 -8.00
CA GLY A 198 -3.85 -15.77 -8.68
C GLY A 198 -2.78 -14.97 -9.41
N GLU A 199 -3.19 -13.93 -10.12
CA GLU A 199 -2.29 -13.04 -10.86
C GLU A 199 -1.34 -12.32 -9.90
N ILE A 200 -1.89 -11.62 -8.88
CA ILE A 200 -1.05 -10.87 -7.96
C ILE A 200 -0.21 -11.77 -7.05
N ALA A 201 -0.69 -12.95 -6.65
CA ALA A 201 0.10 -13.93 -5.90
C ALA A 201 1.33 -14.37 -6.71
N THR A 202 1.17 -14.61 -8.02
CA THR A 202 2.28 -14.94 -8.92
C THR A 202 3.32 -13.81 -8.96
N ARG A 203 2.88 -12.56 -9.07
CA ARG A 203 3.77 -11.39 -9.09
C ARG A 203 4.50 -11.20 -7.76
N LEU A 204 3.81 -11.34 -6.64
CA LEU A 204 4.38 -11.30 -5.29
C LEU A 204 5.44 -12.40 -5.07
N ILE A 205 5.17 -13.63 -5.53
CA ILE A 205 6.12 -14.74 -5.45
C ILE A 205 7.36 -14.44 -6.30
N LYS A 206 7.19 -13.97 -7.53
CA LYS A 206 8.30 -13.57 -8.41
C LYS A 206 9.12 -12.42 -7.82
N ALA A 207 8.52 -11.52 -7.05
CA ALA A 207 9.19 -10.43 -6.34
C ALA A 207 9.75 -10.83 -4.96
N ASN A 208 9.72 -12.12 -4.61
CA ASN A 208 10.27 -12.66 -3.36
C ASN A 208 9.56 -12.21 -2.08
N VAL A 209 8.22 -12.20 -2.11
CA VAL A 209 7.38 -11.85 -0.94
C VAL A 209 7.71 -12.69 0.31
N ALA A 210 8.24 -13.87 0.15
CA ALA A 210 8.64 -14.76 1.24
C ALA A 210 9.71 -14.16 2.18
N LYS A 211 10.50 -13.19 1.72
CA LYS A 211 11.50 -12.46 2.53
C LYS A 211 10.93 -11.22 3.22
N THR A 212 9.67 -10.89 3.01
CA THR A 212 9.03 -9.65 3.50
C THR A 212 8.00 -9.95 4.59
N ALA A 213 7.41 -8.91 5.17
CA ALA A 213 6.26 -9.08 6.06
C ALA A 213 4.97 -9.42 5.28
N GLY A 214 4.92 -9.06 4.00
CA GLY A 214 3.80 -9.32 3.14
C GLY A 214 3.60 -8.26 2.06
N PHE A 215 2.37 -7.77 1.92
CA PHE A 215 1.99 -6.86 0.84
C PHE A 215 1.06 -5.74 1.35
N PHE A 216 0.96 -4.68 0.59
CA PHE A 216 0.01 -3.60 0.85
C PHE A 216 -1.08 -3.57 -0.22
N LEU A 217 -2.23 -3.01 0.14
CA LEU A 217 -3.41 -2.94 -0.73
C LEU A 217 -4.02 -1.54 -0.73
N ASN A 218 -4.72 -1.23 -1.83
CA ASN A 218 -5.60 -0.07 -1.95
C ASN A 218 -4.88 1.28 -1.93
N VAL A 219 -3.55 1.30 -2.12
CA VAL A 219 -2.79 2.56 -2.17
C VAL A 219 -3.24 3.38 -3.36
N SER A 220 -3.55 4.65 -3.10
CA SER A 220 -4.14 5.58 -4.07
C SER A 220 -5.50 5.16 -4.66
N ASN A 221 -6.12 4.12 -4.11
CA ASN A 221 -7.45 3.62 -4.49
C ASN A 221 -8.49 3.88 -3.39
N PHE A 222 -9.73 3.45 -3.63
CA PHE A 222 -10.90 3.84 -2.82
C PHE A 222 -11.76 2.65 -2.38
N GLU A 223 -11.31 1.41 -2.65
CA GLU A 223 -12.11 0.22 -2.35
C GLU A 223 -12.37 0.12 -0.85
N SER A 224 -13.64 -0.16 -0.51
CA SER A 224 -14.10 -0.22 0.87
C SER A 224 -13.56 -1.45 1.61
N ASP A 225 -13.48 -1.35 2.94
CA ASP A 225 -12.92 -2.40 3.80
C ASP A 225 -13.60 -3.76 3.61
N ASN A 226 -14.91 -3.80 3.34
CA ASN A 226 -15.66 -5.03 3.10
C ASN A 226 -15.24 -5.76 1.80
N ARG A 227 -14.52 -5.08 0.92
CA ARG A 227 -13.90 -5.66 -0.29
C ARG A 227 -12.42 -5.93 -0.10
N VAL A 228 -11.68 -4.98 0.46
CA VAL A 228 -10.23 -5.09 0.58
C VAL A 228 -9.79 -6.15 1.59
N ILE A 229 -10.51 -6.29 2.72
CA ILE A 229 -10.15 -7.26 3.77
C ILE A 229 -10.32 -8.72 3.29
N PRO A 230 -11.43 -9.15 2.69
CA PRO A 230 -11.53 -10.48 2.09
C PRO A 230 -10.47 -10.73 1.01
N TYR A 231 -10.27 -9.75 0.12
CA TYR A 231 -9.26 -9.85 -0.93
C TYR A 231 -7.84 -10.05 -0.35
N ALA A 232 -7.46 -9.32 0.69
CA ALA A 232 -6.19 -9.52 1.39
C ALA A 232 -5.99 -10.96 1.85
N ARG A 233 -7.04 -11.56 2.43
CA ARG A 233 -7.01 -12.95 2.89
C ARG A 233 -6.89 -13.92 1.71
N TRP A 234 -7.55 -13.66 0.58
CA TRP A 234 -7.46 -14.50 -0.61
C TRP A 234 -6.07 -14.46 -1.24
N VAL A 235 -5.48 -13.28 -1.36
CA VAL A 235 -4.09 -13.14 -1.86
C VAL A 235 -3.12 -13.89 -0.94
N SER A 236 -3.21 -13.70 0.37
CA SER A 236 -2.41 -14.41 1.36
C SER A 236 -2.57 -15.95 1.28
N ASN A 237 -3.82 -16.41 1.13
CA ASN A 237 -4.15 -17.82 0.96
C ASN A 237 -3.60 -18.39 -0.36
N CYS A 238 -3.76 -17.65 -1.46
CA CYS A 238 -3.28 -18.05 -2.78
C CYS A 238 -1.74 -18.19 -2.79
N VAL A 239 -1.01 -17.22 -2.25
CA VAL A 239 0.45 -17.33 -2.10
C VAL A 239 0.83 -18.59 -1.31
N ALA A 240 0.12 -18.89 -0.22
CA ALA A 240 0.40 -20.07 0.59
C ALA A 240 0.11 -21.38 -0.16
N LEU A 241 -1.00 -21.47 -0.88
CA LEU A 241 -1.38 -22.64 -1.67
C LEU A 241 -0.42 -22.88 -2.83
N VAL A 242 -0.04 -21.81 -3.54
CA VAL A 242 0.92 -21.90 -4.66
C VAL A 242 2.30 -22.35 -4.16
N THR A 243 2.83 -21.70 -3.10
CA THR A 243 4.21 -21.93 -2.66
C THR A 243 4.41 -23.21 -1.86
N ARG A 244 3.39 -23.69 -1.18
CA ARG A 244 3.48 -24.86 -0.28
C ARG A 244 2.55 -26.01 -0.64
N GLY A 245 1.45 -25.72 -1.33
CA GLY A 245 0.46 -26.70 -1.78
C GLY A 245 0.66 -27.12 -3.23
N GLY A 246 1.56 -26.49 -3.98
CA GLY A 246 1.77 -26.80 -5.40
C GLY A 246 0.58 -26.51 -6.31
N ILE A 247 -0.35 -25.65 -5.85
CA ILE A 247 -1.54 -25.31 -6.65
C ILE A 247 -1.12 -24.33 -7.75
N ASP A 248 -1.64 -24.57 -8.97
CA ASP A 248 -1.50 -23.59 -10.06
C ASP A 248 -2.24 -22.28 -9.68
N PRO A 249 -1.58 -21.11 -9.74
CA PRO A 249 -2.19 -19.86 -9.36
C PRO A 249 -3.47 -19.50 -10.14
N ARG A 250 -3.65 -20.05 -11.35
CA ARG A 250 -4.89 -19.89 -12.14
C ARG A 250 -6.12 -20.52 -11.47
N HIS A 251 -5.92 -21.45 -10.53
CA HIS A 251 -7.00 -22.06 -9.77
C HIS A 251 -7.34 -21.32 -8.48
N CYS A 252 -6.64 -20.24 -8.15
CA CYS A 252 -6.99 -19.42 -6.99
C CYS A 252 -8.34 -18.71 -7.21
N PRO A 253 -9.34 -18.96 -6.34
CA PRO A 253 -10.62 -18.26 -6.41
C PRO A 253 -10.47 -16.75 -6.23
N SER A 254 -11.39 -16.00 -6.84
CA SER A 254 -11.25 -14.55 -6.92
C SER A 254 -12.57 -13.81 -6.67
N GLN A 255 -12.52 -12.49 -6.74
CA GLN A 255 -13.68 -11.60 -6.80
C GLN A 255 -14.47 -11.72 -8.13
N TYR A 256 -13.88 -12.36 -9.12
CA TYR A 256 -14.50 -12.59 -10.45
C TYR A 256 -15.01 -14.03 -10.64
N GLY A 257 -14.77 -14.93 -9.66
CA GLY A 257 -15.24 -16.33 -9.66
C GLY A 257 -14.69 -17.10 -8.45
N PRO A 258 -15.55 -17.81 -7.71
CA PRO A 258 -17.01 -17.99 -7.88
C PRO A 258 -17.87 -16.83 -7.37
N ALA A 259 -17.27 -15.76 -6.83
CA ALA A 259 -17.96 -14.53 -6.47
C ALA A 259 -18.37 -13.73 -7.73
N HIS A 260 -19.27 -12.77 -7.55
CA HIS A 260 -19.60 -11.76 -8.54
C HIS A 260 -19.00 -10.42 -8.09
N PHE A 261 -18.19 -9.80 -8.94
CA PHE A 261 -17.44 -8.59 -8.60
C PHE A 261 -18.34 -7.46 -8.08
N ASP A 262 -19.46 -7.21 -8.74
CA ASP A 262 -20.37 -6.10 -8.38
C ASP A 262 -21.22 -6.37 -7.14
N ASP A 263 -21.29 -7.63 -6.69
CA ASP A 263 -22.07 -8.04 -5.52
C ASP A 263 -21.18 -8.68 -4.44
N SER A 264 -20.71 -7.86 -3.51
CA SER A 264 -19.87 -8.33 -2.41
C SER A 264 -20.58 -9.30 -1.44
N SER A 265 -21.90 -9.42 -1.48
CA SER A 265 -22.63 -10.43 -0.69
C SER A 265 -22.29 -11.85 -1.13
N THR A 266 -21.95 -12.04 -2.42
CA THR A 266 -21.54 -13.31 -3.00
C THR A 266 -20.12 -13.73 -2.63
N TRP A 267 -19.30 -12.83 -2.09
CA TRP A 267 -17.86 -13.04 -1.86
C TRP A 267 -17.56 -14.17 -0.87
N ARG A 268 -18.52 -14.54 -0.01
CA ARG A 268 -18.43 -15.75 0.81
C ARG A 268 -18.30 -17.04 -0.02
N ALA A 269 -18.69 -17.04 -1.28
CA ALA A 269 -18.49 -18.20 -2.16
C ALA A 269 -17.00 -18.44 -2.43
N THR A 270 -16.23 -17.36 -2.59
CA THR A 270 -14.77 -17.41 -2.73
C THR A 270 -14.10 -17.86 -1.44
N ASP A 271 -14.56 -17.42 -0.27
CA ASP A 271 -14.03 -17.92 1.02
C ASP A 271 -14.18 -19.44 1.11
N ARG A 272 -15.38 -19.96 0.81
CA ARG A 272 -15.66 -21.42 0.80
C ARG A 272 -14.84 -22.17 -0.25
N ALA A 273 -14.54 -21.55 -1.38
CA ALA A 273 -13.71 -22.16 -2.40
C ALA A 273 -12.24 -22.30 -1.89
N TYR A 274 -11.72 -21.31 -1.19
CA TYR A 274 -10.43 -21.43 -0.50
C TYR A 274 -10.45 -22.51 0.58
N ASP A 275 -11.56 -22.68 1.35
CA ASP A 275 -11.67 -23.75 2.36
C ASP A 275 -11.51 -25.12 1.69
N ARG A 276 -12.16 -25.34 0.55
CA ARG A 276 -12.04 -26.58 -0.23
C ARG A 276 -10.61 -26.80 -0.73
N LEU A 277 -9.98 -25.78 -1.34
CA LEU A 277 -8.61 -25.89 -1.84
C LEU A 277 -7.60 -26.24 -0.75
N PHE A 278 -7.73 -25.65 0.45
CA PHE A 278 -6.89 -26.01 1.57
C PHE A 278 -7.08 -27.47 2.01
N ALA A 279 -8.34 -27.95 2.02
CA ALA A 279 -8.65 -29.34 2.35
C ALA A 279 -8.10 -30.31 1.28
N GLU A 280 -8.30 -30.04 0.00
CA GLU A 280 -7.79 -30.81 -1.14
C GLU A 280 -6.26 -30.90 -1.15
N ALA A 281 -5.58 -29.79 -0.81
CA ALA A 281 -4.14 -29.75 -0.69
C ALA A 281 -3.60 -30.39 0.61
N GLY A 282 -4.44 -30.91 1.49
CA GLY A 282 -4.06 -31.45 2.79
C GLY A 282 -3.43 -30.39 3.71
N MET A 283 -3.74 -29.12 3.50
CA MET A 283 -3.14 -27.99 4.20
C MET A 283 -4.10 -27.36 5.21
N ARG A 284 -3.53 -26.69 6.22
CA ARG A 284 -4.25 -25.79 7.12
C ARG A 284 -3.72 -24.38 6.98
N ARG A 285 -4.63 -23.39 7.09
CA ARG A 285 -4.21 -21.99 7.18
C ARG A 285 -3.32 -21.79 8.40
N ASN A 286 -2.24 -21.06 8.19
CA ASN A 286 -1.32 -20.69 9.25
C ASN A 286 -0.87 -19.24 9.05
N PRO A 287 -1.54 -18.27 9.70
CA PRO A 287 -1.19 -16.85 9.54
C PRO A 287 0.29 -16.55 9.77
N ARG A 288 0.95 -17.26 10.71
CA ARG A 288 2.39 -17.06 10.98
C ARG A 288 3.31 -17.44 9.81
N ARG A 289 2.80 -18.18 8.83
CA ARG A 289 3.54 -18.69 7.66
C ARG A 289 2.98 -18.19 6.34
N GLN A 290 2.07 -17.23 6.40
CA GLN A 290 1.45 -16.60 5.24
C GLN A 290 1.91 -15.13 5.16
N PRO A 291 2.01 -14.54 3.98
CA PRO A 291 2.25 -13.10 3.88
C PRO A 291 1.07 -12.32 4.46
N HIS A 292 1.38 -11.34 5.29
CA HIS A 292 0.38 -10.45 5.88
C HIS A 292 0.09 -9.26 4.96
N ALA A 293 -0.92 -8.47 5.30
CA ALA A 293 -1.27 -7.29 4.55
C ALA A 293 -1.32 -6.03 5.42
N VAL A 294 -1.02 -4.89 4.82
CA VAL A 294 -1.44 -3.57 5.31
C VAL A 294 -2.40 -2.95 4.30
N ILE A 295 -3.38 -2.20 4.77
CA ILE A 295 -4.43 -1.63 3.93
C ILE A 295 -4.38 -0.12 4.01
N ASP A 296 -4.34 0.55 2.85
CA ASP A 296 -4.55 1.99 2.77
C ASP A 296 -6.04 2.32 2.95
N THR A 297 -6.34 3.02 4.04
CA THR A 297 -7.69 3.47 4.39
C THR A 297 -7.84 4.98 4.31
N SER A 298 -6.89 5.67 3.67
CA SER A 298 -6.83 7.13 3.63
C SER A 298 -8.05 7.78 2.97
N ARG A 299 -8.67 7.08 1.99
CA ARG A 299 -9.73 7.68 1.15
C ARG A 299 -10.90 6.71 0.86
N ASN A 300 -11.00 5.61 1.58
CA ASN A 300 -11.92 4.52 1.26
C ASN A 300 -13.22 4.50 2.08
N GLY A 301 -13.49 5.54 2.86
CA GLY A 301 -14.65 5.58 3.76
C GLY A 301 -16.01 5.48 3.07
N ARG A 302 -16.08 5.75 1.77
CA ARG A 302 -17.29 5.63 0.93
C ARG A 302 -17.17 4.62 -0.21
N GLY A 303 -16.07 3.88 -0.27
CA GLY A 303 -15.80 2.97 -1.37
C GLY A 303 -15.43 3.68 -2.67
N SER A 304 -15.29 2.92 -3.76
CA SER A 304 -14.95 3.44 -5.09
C SER A 304 -16.07 4.28 -5.70
N TRP A 305 -15.67 5.14 -6.61
CA TRP A 305 -16.59 5.93 -7.43
C TRP A 305 -16.87 5.18 -8.74
N GLN A 306 -18.11 5.23 -9.17
CA GLN A 306 -18.51 4.77 -10.49
C GLN A 306 -18.86 5.98 -11.34
N ALA A 307 -18.13 6.14 -12.45
CA ALA A 307 -18.43 7.18 -13.40
C ALA A 307 -19.80 6.95 -14.05
N PRO A 308 -20.55 8.02 -14.43
CA PRO A 308 -21.75 7.86 -15.21
C PRO A 308 -21.46 7.10 -16.50
N ALA A 309 -22.28 6.09 -16.79
CA ALA A 309 -22.09 5.24 -17.95
C ALA A 309 -22.03 6.03 -19.26
N GLY A 310 -21.00 5.76 -20.05
CA GLY A 310 -20.83 6.38 -21.37
C GLY A 310 -20.47 7.88 -21.36
N LYS A 311 -20.30 8.50 -20.18
CA LYS A 311 -19.99 9.93 -20.09
C LYS A 311 -18.56 10.27 -20.54
N TYR A 312 -17.61 9.37 -20.30
CA TYR A 312 -16.18 9.60 -20.55
C TYR A 312 -15.59 8.52 -21.45
N ARG A 313 -14.62 8.91 -22.29
CA ARG A 313 -13.81 7.99 -23.05
C ARG A 313 -12.89 7.16 -22.16
N ASP A 314 -12.31 7.80 -21.14
CA ASP A 314 -11.56 7.21 -20.05
C ASP A 314 -12.04 7.87 -18.76
N ALA A 315 -12.68 7.11 -17.90
CA ALA A 315 -13.26 7.65 -16.69
C ALA A 315 -12.25 8.01 -15.61
N GLU A 316 -11.01 7.50 -15.72
CA GLU A 316 -9.93 7.69 -14.71
C GLU A 316 -10.49 7.60 -13.28
N VAL A 317 -11.24 6.53 -12.98
CA VAL A 317 -12.00 6.36 -11.72
C VAL A 317 -11.13 6.43 -10.47
N TRP A 318 -9.83 6.22 -10.64
CA TRP A 318 -8.80 6.33 -9.62
C TRP A 318 -8.33 7.77 -9.38
N CYS A 319 -8.56 8.70 -10.32
CA CYS A 319 -8.03 10.05 -10.29
C CYS A 319 -9.00 11.04 -9.64
N ASN A 320 -8.70 11.52 -8.43
CA ASN A 320 -9.48 12.49 -7.65
C ASN A 320 -11.01 12.29 -7.74
N PRO A 321 -11.55 11.07 -7.63
CA PRO A 321 -12.99 10.86 -7.83
C PRO A 321 -13.81 11.67 -6.84
N PRO A 322 -14.96 12.21 -7.25
CA PRO A 322 -15.80 13.05 -6.41
C PRO A 322 -16.50 12.25 -5.29
N GLY A 323 -16.85 12.92 -4.20
CA GLY A 323 -17.68 12.38 -3.13
C GLY A 323 -17.00 11.31 -2.28
N ARG A 324 -15.66 11.21 -2.30
CA ARG A 324 -14.94 10.23 -1.47
C ARG A 324 -14.75 10.72 -0.04
N GLY A 325 -14.57 9.77 0.90
CA GLY A 325 -14.41 10.07 2.32
C GLY A 325 -13.17 9.42 2.91
N LEU A 326 -12.61 10.01 3.96
CA LEU A 326 -11.61 9.33 4.78
C LEU A 326 -12.17 8.03 5.33
N GLY A 327 -11.35 6.98 5.36
CA GLY A 327 -11.69 5.72 6.01
C GLY A 327 -11.15 5.64 7.44
N ARG A 328 -10.91 4.42 7.90
CA ARG A 328 -10.40 4.16 9.26
C ARG A 328 -9.12 4.95 9.53
N LEU A 329 -9.00 5.45 10.75
CA LEU A 329 -7.76 6.06 11.22
C LEU A 329 -6.61 5.04 11.24
N PRO A 330 -5.37 5.48 10.99
CA PRO A 330 -4.20 4.62 11.05
C PRO A 330 -4.04 3.91 12.39
N THR A 331 -3.89 2.59 12.33
CA THR A 331 -3.71 1.74 13.51
C THR A 331 -2.93 0.48 13.23
N LEU A 332 -2.13 0.04 14.18
CA LEU A 332 -1.46 -1.26 14.22
C LEU A 332 -2.28 -2.32 15.00
N ARG A 333 -3.48 -1.96 15.49
CA ARG A 333 -4.38 -2.84 16.22
C ARG A 333 -5.59 -3.15 15.35
N THR A 334 -5.48 -4.18 14.53
CA THR A 334 -6.51 -4.55 13.55
C THR A 334 -7.48 -5.61 14.06
N ASN A 335 -7.04 -6.40 15.05
CA ASN A 335 -7.73 -7.61 15.54
C ASN A 335 -7.98 -8.63 14.41
N ASP A 336 -7.11 -8.67 13.42
CA ASP A 336 -7.14 -9.60 12.28
C ASP A 336 -5.82 -10.37 12.21
N ALA A 337 -5.90 -11.64 11.87
CA ALA A 337 -4.73 -12.52 11.86
C ALA A 337 -3.81 -12.29 10.65
N ILE A 338 -4.31 -11.67 9.59
CA ILE A 338 -3.59 -11.40 8.33
C ILE A 338 -3.35 -9.90 8.13
N ILE A 339 -4.21 -9.04 8.66
CA ILE A 339 -4.05 -7.59 8.47
C ILE A 339 -3.20 -7.03 9.61
N ASP A 340 -1.99 -6.58 9.29
CA ASP A 340 -1.05 -6.00 10.27
C ASP A 340 -1.38 -4.56 10.65
N ALA A 341 -1.92 -3.79 9.71
CA ALA A 341 -2.24 -2.38 9.93
C ALA A 341 -3.29 -1.86 8.96
N PHE A 342 -4.07 -0.88 9.42
CA PHE A 342 -4.73 0.11 8.58
C PHE A 342 -3.87 1.37 8.59
N LEU A 343 -3.56 1.91 7.43
CA LEU A 343 -2.63 3.05 7.29
C LEU A 343 -3.23 4.11 6.36
N TRP A 344 -2.75 5.34 6.48
CA TRP A 344 -2.94 6.35 5.46
C TRP A 344 -1.65 6.46 4.64
N ILE A 345 -1.56 5.62 3.59
CA ILE A 345 -0.39 5.54 2.73
C ILE A 345 -0.44 6.64 1.68
N LYS A 346 -1.52 6.72 0.88
CA LYS A 346 -1.81 7.94 0.13
C LYS A 346 -2.13 9.06 1.12
N ILE A 347 -1.64 10.25 0.85
CA ILE A 347 -1.84 11.40 1.75
C ILE A 347 -3.17 12.08 1.41
N PRO A 348 -4.16 12.08 2.31
CA PRO A 348 -5.44 12.76 2.08
C PRO A 348 -5.25 14.25 1.79
N GLY A 349 -5.86 14.73 0.72
CA GLY A 349 -5.74 16.11 0.27
C GLY A 349 -4.59 16.36 -0.71
N GLU A 350 -3.78 15.34 -1.06
CA GLU A 350 -2.87 15.41 -2.20
C GLU A 350 -3.55 14.89 -3.46
N SER A 351 -3.50 15.68 -4.53
CA SER A 351 -4.05 15.34 -5.84
C SER A 351 -3.43 14.09 -6.44
N ASP A 352 -4.20 13.35 -7.23
CA ASP A 352 -3.72 12.24 -8.06
C ASP A 352 -3.23 12.74 -9.43
N GLY A 353 -3.61 13.94 -9.84
CA GLY A 353 -3.26 14.53 -11.12
C GLY A 353 -4.37 15.42 -11.66
N GLU A 354 -4.28 15.79 -12.92
CA GLU A 354 -5.22 16.71 -13.56
C GLU A 354 -6.60 16.08 -13.83
N CYS A 355 -6.69 14.75 -13.94
CA CYS A 355 -7.94 13.98 -14.08
C CYS A 355 -8.81 14.45 -15.24
N LEU A 356 -8.24 14.46 -16.44
CA LEU A 356 -8.91 14.99 -17.64
C LEU A 356 -10.01 14.07 -18.18
N ARG A 357 -10.07 12.80 -17.74
CA ARG A 357 -11.11 11.80 -18.08
C ARG A 357 -11.32 11.62 -19.58
N GLY A 358 -10.21 11.71 -20.35
CA GLY A 358 -10.23 11.60 -21.80
C GLY A 358 -10.82 12.83 -22.51
N THR A 359 -10.99 13.97 -21.82
CA THR A 359 -11.38 15.26 -22.40
C THR A 359 -10.16 16.09 -22.82
N ALA A 360 -10.37 17.17 -23.56
CA ALA A 360 -9.31 18.11 -23.95
C ALA A 360 -8.82 19.00 -22.78
N GLY A 361 -9.41 18.90 -21.59
CA GLY A 361 -9.08 19.76 -20.45
C GLY A 361 -9.49 21.22 -20.63
N PRO A 362 -8.93 22.17 -19.85
CA PRO A 362 -7.94 21.98 -18.79
C PRO A 362 -8.53 21.54 -17.42
N ASN A 363 -9.85 21.47 -17.30
CA ASN A 363 -10.53 21.18 -16.04
C ASN A 363 -10.87 19.69 -15.93
N ASP A 364 -10.84 19.15 -14.70
CA ASP A 364 -11.51 17.92 -14.37
C ASP A 364 -13.03 18.11 -14.58
N PRO A 365 -13.67 17.37 -15.49
CA PRO A 365 -15.07 17.58 -15.84
C PRO A 365 -16.05 17.24 -14.72
N GLU A 366 -15.65 16.41 -13.72
CA GLU A 366 -16.47 16.11 -12.55
C GLU A 366 -16.41 17.22 -11.48
N ARG A 367 -15.30 17.96 -11.42
CA ARG A 367 -15.10 19.02 -10.44
C ARG A 367 -15.24 20.43 -11.02
N ALA A 368 -15.31 20.55 -12.36
CA ALA A 368 -15.38 21.82 -13.11
C ALA A 368 -14.23 22.81 -12.79
N ILE A 369 -13.12 22.30 -12.24
CA ILE A 369 -11.92 23.07 -11.91
C ILE A 369 -10.68 22.35 -12.41
N LYS A 370 -9.59 23.10 -12.62
CA LYS A 370 -8.28 22.52 -12.88
C LYS A 370 -7.77 21.85 -11.59
N ALA A 371 -7.63 20.53 -11.60
CA ALA A 371 -7.04 19.83 -10.48
C ALA A 371 -5.53 20.11 -10.40
N PRO A 372 -4.93 20.20 -9.21
CA PRO A 372 -3.49 20.33 -9.08
C PRO A 372 -2.74 19.09 -9.62
N ALA A 373 -1.48 19.26 -10.00
CA ALA A 373 -0.63 18.15 -10.40
C ALA A 373 -0.51 17.08 -9.28
N ALA A 374 -0.16 15.86 -9.67
CA ALA A 374 0.00 14.75 -8.73
C ALA A 374 0.93 15.11 -7.56
N GLY A 375 0.51 14.77 -6.34
CA GLY A 375 1.22 15.07 -5.09
C GLY A 375 1.08 16.51 -4.58
N GLN A 376 0.48 17.42 -5.33
CA GLN A 376 0.20 18.78 -4.84
C GLN A 376 -1.05 18.81 -3.95
N TRP A 377 -1.06 19.77 -3.01
CA TRP A 377 -2.17 19.94 -2.09
C TRP A 377 -3.44 20.44 -2.80
N PHE A 378 -4.54 19.75 -2.54
CA PHE A 378 -5.86 20.02 -3.14
C PHE A 378 -6.90 20.33 -2.05
N PRO A 379 -7.09 21.61 -1.69
CA PRO A 379 -7.99 22.00 -0.59
C PRO A 379 -9.43 21.50 -0.74
N ALA A 380 -9.97 21.50 -1.97
CA ALA A 380 -11.33 21.02 -2.21
C ALA A 380 -11.47 19.53 -1.91
N GLN A 381 -10.52 18.70 -2.36
CA GLN A 381 -10.51 17.28 -2.03
C GLN A 381 -10.32 17.04 -0.53
N ALA A 382 -9.42 17.79 0.13
CA ALA A 382 -9.20 17.65 1.57
C ALA A 382 -10.48 17.91 2.36
N ARG A 383 -11.25 18.93 2.01
CA ARG A 383 -12.56 19.25 2.59
C ARG A 383 -13.53 18.11 2.37
N GLU A 384 -13.71 17.69 1.13
CA GLU A 384 -14.64 16.64 0.74
C GLU A 384 -14.36 15.32 1.49
N LEU A 385 -13.08 14.91 1.56
CA LEU A 385 -12.67 13.72 2.29
C LEU A 385 -13.03 13.79 3.77
N ILE A 386 -12.89 14.96 4.41
CA ILE A 386 -13.26 15.18 5.82
C ILE A 386 -14.77 15.15 6.00
N ASP A 387 -15.50 15.84 5.15
CA ASP A 387 -16.96 15.97 5.25
C ASP A 387 -17.67 14.61 5.04
N HIS A 388 -17.07 13.74 4.24
CA HIS A 388 -17.57 12.41 3.94
C HIS A 388 -16.85 11.28 4.69
N ALA A 389 -16.06 11.61 5.72
CA ALA A 389 -15.31 10.60 6.48
C ALA A 389 -16.23 9.54 7.11
N ASN A 390 -15.82 8.27 6.97
CA ASN A 390 -16.51 7.14 7.58
C ASN A 390 -15.48 6.09 8.06
N PRO A 391 -15.24 5.97 9.37
CA PRO A 391 -15.88 6.70 10.46
C PRO A 391 -15.57 8.20 10.48
N THR A 392 -16.44 8.99 11.09
CA THR A 392 -16.26 10.46 11.20
C THR A 392 -14.91 10.78 11.85
N LEU A 393 -14.18 11.72 11.26
CA LEU A 393 -12.91 12.18 11.80
C LEU A 393 -13.14 12.93 13.13
N PRO A 394 -12.45 12.57 14.22
CA PRO A 394 -12.54 13.27 15.50
C PRO A 394 -12.24 14.78 15.35
N ARG A 395 -12.93 15.60 16.17
CA ARG A 395 -12.77 17.07 16.18
C ARG A 395 -11.43 17.52 16.77
#